data_3092d07c8ddc719520fd65524fb5d5a3
#
_entry.id   3092d07c8ddc719520fd65524fb5d5a3
#
_cell.length_a   1.000
_cell.length_b   1.000
_cell.length_c   1.000
_cell.angle_alpha   90.00
_cell.angle_beta   90.00
_cell.angle_gamma   90.00
#
_symmetry.space_group_name_H-M   'P 1'
#
loop_
_entity.id
_entity.type
_entity.pdbx_description
1 polymer ?
#
loop_
_entity_poly.entity_id
_entity_poly.type
_entity_poly.pdbx_seq_one_letter_code
_entity_poly.pdbx_strand_id
1 'polypeptide(L)'
;MEYSFYDFLKLLGSLALFLYGMKIMSEGLQKFAGDRLRKILTAMTTNRVTGMLTGVLITALVQSSSATTVMVVSFVNAGLLTLSQSIGVIMGANIGTTVTAWIISALGFKVDIAAFALPLLAFGIPLLFSQKSNRKSVGEFIFGFSFLFMGLSYLKNNAPDLSQNPDMLSFVQDYTDMGFISILLFVGIGTVLTMIVQASAATMAITLIMCANGWISFELGAALVLGENIGTTITANLAALTGNTQARRAALAHLVFNVFGVIWVLCLFTPFTEAVSWFVENVMGTKDPAVAVSFKLSAFHTCFNICNVLILIWFVKFIERTVCAIIPMKEQDEEYRLRFISGGMLSTAELSILQASKEIHLFAERTRRMFGMVQDLLHTEKDDDFNKVFSRVEKYENISDSMELEIANYLNQVSEGRLSSESKLQIRAMLREVTEIESIGDSCYNLARTINRKRQTNQDFTEKQYEHIHFMMKLTDDALEQMIVVVEHPEHAGADVNKSFNLENEINNYRNQLKNQNILDVNNKEYDYQMGVYYMDIIAECEQLGDYVVNVVEASSDIKEKKAS
;
A
#
# COMPACT_ATOMS: atom_id res chain seq x y z
N MET A 1 -46.35 -3.24 -20.69
CA MET A 1 -46.48 -3.36 -19.21
C MET A 1 -45.71 -2.19 -18.63
N GLU A 2 -46.33 -1.43 -17.72
CA GLU A 2 -45.60 -0.37 -17.02
C GLU A 2 -44.47 -1.01 -16.19
N TYR A 3 -43.29 -0.44 -16.25
CA TYR A 3 -42.12 -0.89 -15.47
C TYR A 3 -42.41 -0.65 -13.98
N SER A 4 -42.61 -1.74 -13.23
CA SER A 4 -43.08 -1.67 -11.85
C SER A 4 -41.92 -1.43 -10.88
N PHE A 5 -42.21 -0.99 -9.65
CA PHE A 5 -41.23 -0.90 -8.56
C PHE A 5 -40.56 -2.26 -8.29
N TYR A 6 -41.28 -3.36 -8.48
CA TYR A 6 -40.70 -4.70 -8.37
C TYR A 6 -39.66 -5.00 -9.45
N ASP A 7 -39.88 -4.53 -10.68
CA ASP A 7 -38.89 -4.71 -11.76
C ASP A 7 -37.63 -3.86 -11.53
N PHE A 8 -37.80 -2.66 -10.95
CA PHE A 8 -36.68 -1.86 -10.48
C PHE A 8 -35.87 -2.57 -9.37
N LEU A 9 -36.53 -3.21 -8.41
CA LEU A 9 -35.85 -4.01 -7.38
C LEU A 9 -35.12 -5.22 -7.97
N LYS A 10 -35.67 -5.88 -9.00
CA LYS A 10 -34.99 -6.95 -9.73
C LYS A 10 -33.72 -6.44 -10.43
N LEU A 11 -33.81 -5.27 -11.05
CA LEU A 11 -32.67 -4.63 -11.69
C LEU A 11 -31.54 -4.35 -10.68
N LEU A 12 -31.88 -3.74 -9.54
CA LEU A 12 -30.93 -3.50 -8.46
C LEU A 12 -30.33 -4.79 -7.87
N GLY A 13 -31.16 -5.83 -7.70
CA GLY A 13 -30.71 -7.15 -7.26
C GLY A 13 -29.77 -7.82 -8.25
N SER A 14 -30.03 -7.66 -9.55
CA SER A 14 -29.17 -8.15 -10.62
C SER A 14 -27.81 -7.44 -10.61
N LEU A 15 -27.82 -6.13 -10.44
CA LEU A 15 -26.60 -5.32 -10.30
C LEU A 15 -25.83 -5.73 -9.05
N ALA A 16 -26.50 -5.92 -7.91
CA ALA A 16 -25.85 -6.38 -6.69
C ALA A 16 -25.20 -7.75 -6.84
N LEU A 17 -25.86 -8.71 -7.51
CA LEU A 17 -25.29 -10.03 -7.80
C LEU A 17 -24.06 -9.93 -8.72
N PHE A 18 -24.13 -9.10 -9.75
CA PHE A 18 -23.01 -8.83 -10.66
C PHE A 18 -21.80 -8.26 -9.90
N LEU A 19 -22.01 -7.22 -9.09
CA LEU A 19 -20.97 -6.58 -8.28
C LEU A 19 -20.34 -7.53 -7.24
N TYR A 20 -21.19 -8.30 -6.59
CA TYR A 20 -20.74 -9.30 -5.60
C TYR A 20 -19.94 -10.42 -6.26
N GLY A 21 -20.40 -10.91 -7.42
CA GLY A 21 -19.68 -11.89 -8.22
C GLY A 21 -18.29 -11.41 -8.63
N MET A 22 -18.21 -10.17 -9.13
CA MET A 22 -16.95 -9.55 -9.51
C MET A 22 -16.00 -9.41 -8.31
N LYS A 23 -16.52 -8.99 -7.14
CA LYS A 23 -15.74 -8.87 -5.91
C LYS A 23 -15.14 -10.23 -5.49
N ILE A 24 -15.97 -11.26 -5.38
CA ILE A 24 -15.50 -12.61 -4.97
C ILE A 24 -14.50 -13.18 -5.98
N MET A 25 -14.75 -12.98 -7.29
CA MET A 25 -13.85 -13.42 -8.35
C MET A 25 -12.47 -12.78 -8.21
N SER A 26 -12.44 -11.46 -8.02
CA SER A 26 -11.21 -10.69 -7.83
C SER A 26 -10.47 -11.11 -6.56
N GLU A 27 -11.16 -11.23 -5.41
CA GLU A 27 -10.57 -11.67 -4.14
C GLU A 27 -10.01 -13.10 -4.23
N GLY A 28 -10.73 -14.02 -4.88
CA GLY A 28 -10.27 -15.38 -5.10
C GLY A 28 -8.97 -15.43 -5.90
N LEU A 29 -8.88 -14.62 -6.96
CA LEU A 29 -7.67 -14.51 -7.78
C LEU A 29 -6.51 -13.87 -7.00
N GLN A 30 -6.78 -12.80 -6.26
CA GLN A 30 -5.77 -12.13 -5.41
C GLN A 30 -5.19 -13.09 -4.38
N LYS A 31 -6.04 -13.82 -3.66
CA LYS A 31 -5.61 -14.82 -2.66
C LYS A 31 -4.81 -15.97 -3.30
N PHE A 32 -5.20 -16.41 -4.50
CA PHE A 32 -4.49 -17.46 -5.24
C PHE A 32 -3.12 -17.00 -5.73
N ALA A 33 -3.02 -15.76 -6.18
CA ALA A 33 -1.81 -15.17 -6.75
C ALA A 33 -0.86 -14.57 -5.69
N GLY A 34 -1.33 -14.24 -4.49
CA GLY A 34 -0.70 -13.64 -3.31
C GLY A 34 0.80 -13.33 -3.39
N ASP A 35 1.64 -14.22 -2.85
CA ASP A 35 3.11 -14.03 -2.81
C ASP A 35 3.78 -13.86 -4.20
N ARG A 36 3.18 -14.44 -5.24
CA ARG A 36 3.71 -14.31 -6.60
C ARG A 36 3.52 -12.90 -7.16
N LEU A 37 2.38 -12.25 -6.87
CA LEU A 37 2.13 -10.87 -7.29
C LEU A 37 3.15 -9.91 -6.69
N ARG A 38 3.49 -10.09 -5.40
CA ARG A 38 4.52 -9.31 -4.72
C ARG A 38 5.89 -9.47 -5.38
N LYS A 39 6.32 -10.73 -5.61
CA LYS A 39 7.60 -11.02 -6.28
C LYS A 39 7.67 -10.42 -7.69
N ILE A 40 6.56 -10.46 -8.43
CA ILE A 40 6.45 -9.85 -9.75
C ILE A 40 6.60 -8.33 -9.65
N LEU A 41 5.91 -7.66 -8.71
CA LEU A 41 6.00 -6.22 -8.53
C LEU A 41 7.42 -5.76 -8.19
N THR A 42 8.07 -6.39 -7.22
CA THR A 42 9.42 -5.98 -6.79
C THR A 42 10.51 -6.33 -7.80
N ALA A 43 10.39 -7.47 -8.49
CA ALA A 43 11.44 -7.94 -9.41
C ALA A 43 11.36 -7.29 -10.80
N MET A 44 10.18 -6.87 -11.26
CA MET A 44 9.94 -6.44 -12.66
C MET A 44 9.75 -4.92 -12.81
N THR A 45 9.94 -4.11 -11.77
CA THR A 45 9.74 -2.65 -11.84
C THR A 45 11.06 -1.86 -12.00
N THR A 46 12.06 -2.46 -12.63
CA THR A 46 13.39 -1.84 -12.80
C THR A 46 13.38 -0.57 -13.67
N ASN A 47 12.43 -0.46 -14.60
CA ASN A 47 12.26 0.73 -15.43
C ASN A 47 10.78 0.95 -15.78
N ARG A 48 10.46 2.12 -16.37
CA ARG A 48 9.09 2.53 -16.69
C ARG A 48 8.34 1.56 -17.63
N VAL A 49 9.04 0.90 -18.56
CA VAL A 49 8.42 -0.03 -19.53
C VAL A 49 8.13 -1.37 -18.85
N THR A 50 9.09 -1.93 -18.12
CA THR A 50 8.86 -3.15 -17.33
C THR A 50 7.81 -2.93 -16.24
N GLY A 51 7.83 -1.77 -15.58
CA GLY A 51 6.77 -1.36 -14.64
C GLY A 51 5.39 -1.32 -15.30
N MET A 52 5.28 -0.74 -16.49
CA MET A 52 4.03 -0.71 -17.26
C MET A 52 3.54 -2.13 -17.60
N LEU A 53 4.41 -3.00 -18.12
CA LEU A 53 4.06 -4.39 -18.42
C LEU A 53 3.62 -5.16 -17.17
N THR A 54 4.30 -4.91 -16.04
CA THR A 54 3.92 -5.46 -14.74
C THR A 54 2.52 -5.00 -14.31
N GLY A 55 2.21 -3.71 -14.48
CA GLY A 55 0.88 -3.16 -14.22
C GLY A 55 -0.21 -3.79 -15.08
N VAL A 56 0.04 -3.98 -16.38
CA VAL A 56 -0.87 -4.69 -17.29
C VAL A 56 -1.13 -6.11 -16.79
N LEU A 57 -0.07 -6.87 -16.51
CA LEU A 57 -0.17 -8.26 -16.10
C LEU A 57 -0.92 -8.42 -14.78
N ILE A 58 -0.57 -7.63 -13.78
CA ILE A 58 -1.19 -7.70 -12.45
C ILE A 58 -2.67 -7.34 -12.54
N THR A 59 -3.01 -6.24 -13.21
CA THR A 59 -4.41 -5.81 -13.30
C THR A 59 -5.25 -6.79 -14.13
N ALA A 60 -4.70 -7.33 -15.22
CA ALA A 60 -5.38 -8.36 -15.99
C ALA A 60 -5.61 -9.65 -15.18
N LEU A 61 -4.66 -10.03 -14.31
CA LEU A 61 -4.80 -11.18 -13.41
C LEU A 61 -5.78 -10.89 -12.26
N VAL A 62 -5.63 -9.74 -11.59
CA VAL A 62 -6.43 -9.36 -10.41
C VAL A 62 -7.84 -8.92 -10.80
N GLN A 63 -8.06 -8.52 -12.07
CA GLN A 63 -9.32 -7.99 -12.59
C GLN A 63 -9.84 -6.75 -11.82
N SER A 64 -8.91 -6.00 -11.20
CA SER A 64 -9.22 -4.79 -10.44
C SER A 64 -8.08 -3.78 -10.52
N SER A 65 -8.27 -2.71 -11.29
CA SER A 65 -7.30 -1.60 -11.36
C SER A 65 -7.26 -0.81 -10.05
N SER A 66 -8.39 -0.66 -9.37
CA SER A 66 -8.43 0.01 -8.07
C SER A 66 -7.58 -0.73 -7.04
N ALA A 67 -7.69 -2.06 -6.95
CA ALA A 67 -6.85 -2.86 -6.07
C ALA A 67 -5.36 -2.74 -6.45
N THR A 68 -5.04 -2.81 -7.74
CA THR A 68 -3.65 -2.67 -8.23
C THR A 68 -3.09 -1.28 -7.92
N THR A 69 -3.83 -0.21 -8.17
CA THR A 69 -3.36 1.16 -7.93
C THR A 69 -3.23 1.47 -6.44
N VAL A 70 -4.15 1.01 -5.59
CA VAL A 70 -4.03 1.10 -4.12
C VAL A 70 -2.79 0.35 -3.62
N MET A 71 -2.54 -0.87 -4.15
CA MET A 71 -1.31 -1.62 -3.83
C MET A 71 -0.05 -0.85 -4.24
N VAL A 72 -0.03 -0.25 -5.43
CA VAL A 72 1.11 0.56 -5.91
C VAL A 72 1.31 1.79 -5.02
N VAL A 73 0.25 2.50 -4.65
CA VAL A 73 0.29 3.62 -3.70
C VAL A 73 0.85 3.18 -2.35
N SER A 74 0.45 2.00 -1.86
CA SER A 74 0.96 1.42 -0.62
C SER A 74 2.45 1.06 -0.72
N PHE A 75 2.92 0.54 -1.86
CA PHE A 75 4.35 0.29 -2.09
C PHE A 75 5.17 1.58 -2.15
N VAL A 76 4.63 2.63 -2.74
CA VAL A 76 5.28 3.95 -2.71
C VAL A 76 5.33 4.49 -1.28
N ASN A 77 4.25 4.32 -0.52
CA ASN A 77 4.19 4.70 0.89
C ASN A 77 5.25 3.95 1.73
N ALA A 78 5.44 2.66 1.45
CA ALA A 78 6.45 1.81 2.09
C ALA A 78 7.88 2.01 1.54
N GLY A 79 8.10 2.96 0.62
CA GLY A 79 9.42 3.19 0.00
C GLY A 79 9.95 2.04 -0.86
N LEU A 80 9.09 1.11 -1.30
CA LEU A 80 9.45 -0.04 -2.13
C LEU A 80 9.45 0.27 -3.62
N LEU A 81 8.67 1.29 -4.01
CA LEU A 81 8.63 1.82 -5.36
C LEU A 81 8.92 3.31 -5.33
N THR A 82 9.76 3.77 -6.24
CA THR A 82 9.90 5.20 -6.49
C THR A 82 8.65 5.75 -7.16
N LEU A 83 8.43 7.07 -7.07
CA LEU A 83 7.32 7.74 -7.75
C LEU A 83 7.34 7.46 -9.27
N SER A 84 8.51 7.52 -9.88
CA SER A 84 8.68 7.28 -11.32
C SER A 84 8.31 5.84 -11.73
N GLN A 85 8.70 4.84 -10.93
CA GLN A 85 8.33 3.44 -11.15
C GLN A 85 6.82 3.23 -11.00
N SER A 86 6.23 3.81 -9.96
CA SER A 86 4.79 3.71 -9.69
C SER A 86 3.93 4.28 -10.82
N ILE A 87 4.33 5.40 -11.40
CA ILE A 87 3.63 5.99 -12.56
C ILE A 87 3.59 4.98 -13.72
N GLY A 88 4.70 4.28 -14.00
CA GLY A 88 4.73 3.24 -15.03
C GLY A 88 3.73 2.11 -14.75
N VAL A 89 3.73 1.59 -13.52
CA VAL A 89 2.79 0.50 -13.12
C VAL A 89 1.33 0.96 -13.20
N ILE A 90 1.02 2.19 -12.77
CA ILE A 90 -0.32 2.78 -12.84
C ILE A 90 -0.78 2.92 -14.31
N MET A 91 0.09 3.37 -15.19
CA MET A 91 -0.19 3.40 -16.64
C MET A 91 -0.54 2.02 -17.17
N GLY A 92 0.22 0.99 -16.79
CA GLY A 92 -0.06 -0.39 -17.16
C GLY A 92 -1.36 -0.91 -16.58
N ALA A 93 -1.70 -0.55 -15.34
CA ALA A 93 -2.95 -0.95 -14.72
C ALA A 93 -4.18 -0.48 -15.51
N ASN A 94 -4.14 0.72 -16.10
CA ASN A 94 -5.22 1.21 -16.95
C ASN A 94 -5.41 0.36 -18.22
N ILE A 95 -4.32 -0.09 -18.86
CA ILE A 95 -4.43 -1.05 -19.98
C ILE A 95 -5.00 -2.38 -19.49
N GLY A 96 -4.52 -2.91 -18.37
CA GLY A 96 -4.96 -4.18 -17.79
C GLY A 96 -6.46 -4.23 -17.48
N THR A 97 -7.07 -3.09 -17.10
CA THR A 97 -8.51 -2.95 -16.86
C THR A 97 -9.33 -3.27 -18.09
N THR A 98 -8.82 -2.98 -19.29
CA THR A 98 -9.56 -3.19 -20.54
C THR A 98 -9.84 -4.66 -20.83
N VAL A 99 -9.07 -5.59 -20.26
CA VAL A 99 -9.30 -7.03 -20.35
C VAL A 99 -10.67 -7.41 -19.80
N THR A 100 -11.12 -6.75 -18.73
CA THR A 100 -12.46 -6.98 -18.15
C THR A 100 -13.57 -6.66 -19.14
N ALA A 101 -13.44 -5.55 -19.89
CA ALA A 101 -14.40 -5.18 -20.92
C ALA A 101 -14.52 -6.25 -22.01
N TRP A 102 -13.39 -6.82 -22.44
CA TRP A 102 -13.38 -7.92 -23.42
C TRP A 102 -14.00 -9.20 -22.88
N ILE A 103 -13.72 -9.55 -21.61
CA ILE A 103 -14.35 -10.70 -20.95
C ILE A 103 -15.88 -10.55 -20.94
N ILE A 104 -16.38 -9.37 -20.52
CA ILE A 104 -17.82 -9.09 -20.47
C ILE A 104 -18.42 -9.12 -21.89
N SER A 105 -17.78 -8.48 -22.86
CA SER A 105 -18.27 -8.42 -24.25
C SER A 105 -18.27 -9.78 -24.94
N ALA A 106 -17.16 -10.55 -24.79
CA ALA A 106 -17.04 -11.84 -25.45
C ALA A 106 -17.90 -12.93 -24.80
N LEU A 107 -17.85 -13.01 -23.46
CA LEU A 107 -18.52 -14.08 -22.71
C LEU A 107 -19.95 -13.72 -22.28
N GLY A 108 -20.28 -12.42 -22.21
CA GLY A 108 -21.62 -11.97 -21.82
C GLY A 108 -22.55 -11.63 -22.99
N PHE A 109 -21.99 -11.25 -24.15
CA PHE A 109 -22.79 -10.85 -25.32
C PHE A 109 -22.65 -11.80 -26.51
N LYS A 110 -21.46 -12.35 -26.75
CA LYS A 110 -21.22 -13.28 -27.87
C LYS A 110 -21.50 -14.73 -27.49
N VAL A 111 -21.20 -15.13 -26.25
CA VAL A 111 -21.40 -16.50 -25.74
C VAL A 111 -22.27 -16.40 -24.49
N ASP A 112 -23.33 -17.19 -24.39
CA ASP A 112 -24.18 -17.24 -23.19
C ASP A 112 -23.53 -18.12 -22.13
N ILE A 113 -22.53 -17.56 -21.44
CA ILE A 113 -21.85 -18.21 -20.31
C ILE A 113 -22.79 -18.36 -19.10
N ALA A 114 -23.82 -17.55 -18.98
CA ALA A 114 -24.77 -17.65 -17.85
C ALA A 114 -25.45 -19.02 -17.78
N ALA A 115 -25.66 -19.67 -18.94
CA ALA A 115 -26.19 -21.04 -19.00
C ALA A 115 -25.28 -22.08 -18.32
N PHE A 116 -23.97 -21.84 -18.28
CA PHE A 116 -22.99 -22.70 -17.63
C PHE A 116 -22.68 -22.30 -16.17
N ALA A 117 -23.20 -21.17 -15.70
CA ALA A 117 -22.88 -20.67 -14.37
C ALA A 117 -23.34 -21.62 -13.25
N LEU A 118 -24.56 -22.18 -13.34
CA LEU A 118 -25.05 -23.16 -12.35
C LEU A 118 -24.23 -24.45 -12.32
N PRO A 119 -23.91 -25.11 -13.46
CA PRO A 119 -22.98 -26.24 -13.48
C PRO A 119 -21.60 -25.91 -12.88
N LEU A 120 -21.05 -24.72 -13.15
CA LEU A 120 -19.76 -24.30 -12.58
C LEU A 120 -19.79 -24.20 -11.06
N LEU A 121 -20.89 -23.75 -10.46
CA LEU A 121 -21.04 -23.74 -9.00
C LEU A 121 -20.91 -25.12 -8.39
N ALA A 122 -21.42 -26.18 -9.03
CA ALA A 122 -21.27 -27.57 -8.56
C ALA A 122 -19.81 -28.01 -8.48
N PHE A 123 -18.97 -27.58 -9.41
CA PHE A 123 -17.52 -27.84 -9.37
C PHE A 123 -16.81 -26.94 -8.35
N GLY A 124 -17.32 -25.74 -8.09
CA GLY A 124 -16.76 -24.78 -7.14
C GLY A 124 -16.96 -25.21 -5.67
N ILE A 125 -18.10 -25.87 -5.34
CA ILE A 125 -18.44 -26.26 -3.95
C ILE A 125 -17.34 -27.10 -3.27
N PRO A 126 -16.86 -28.22 -3.83
CA PRO A 126 -15.82 -29.03 -3.19
C PRO A 126 -14.52 -28.27 -2.95
N LEU A 127 -14.21 -27.32 -3.84
CA LEU A 127 -13.02 -26.48 -3.72
C LEU A 127 -13.18 -25.43 -2.61
N LEU A 128 -14.37 -24.84 -2.48
CA LEU A 128 -14.67 -23.83 -1.47
C LEU A 128 -14.55 -24.39 -0.04
N PHE A 129 -14.95 -25.64 0.18
CA PHE A 129 -14.85 -26.34 1.48
C PHE A 129 -13.51 -27.06 1.69
N SER A 130 -12.55 -26.92 0.78
CA SER A 130 -11.23 -27.51 0.91
C SER A 130 -10.44 -26.89 2.06
N GLN A 131 -9.69 -27.70 2.81
CA GLN A 131 -8.75 -27.25 3.84
C GLN A 131 -7.51 -26.52 3.25
N LYS A 132 -7.19 -26.74 1.97
CA LYS A 132 -6.05 -26.12 1.31
C LYS A 132 -6.43 -24.72 0.81
N SER A 133 -5.72 -23.69 1.29
CA SER A 133 -5.97 -22.27 0.96
C SER A 133 -6.08 -22.02 -0.55
N ASN A 134 -5.13 -22.53 -1.35
CA ASN A 134 -5.13 -22.34 -2.80
C ASN A 134 -6.36 -22.94 -3.49
N ARG A 135 -6.84 -24.12 -3.04
CA ARG A 135 -8.05 -24.74 -3.59
C ARG A 135 -9.29 -23.93 -3.24
N LYS A 136 -9.36 -23.42 -2.00
CA LYS A 136 -10.45 -22.56 -1.56
C LYS A 136 -10.51 -21.28 -2.39
N SER A 137 -9.37 -20.65 -2.65
CA SER A 137 -9.29 -19.46 -3.50
C SER A 137 -9.75 -19.72 -4.94
N VAL A 138 -9.44 -20.88 -5.52
CA VAL A 138 -9.98 -21.30 -6.82
C VAL A 138 -11.50 -21.51 -6.75
N GLY A 139 -12.01 -22.08 -5.67
CA GLY A 139 -13.46 -22.21 -5.42
C GLY A 139 -14.14 -20.83 -5.35
N GLU A 140 -13.57 -19.87 -4.60
CA GLU A 140 -14.04 -18.49 -4.52
C GLU A 140 -14.05 -17.82 -5.92
N PHE A 141 -13.01 -18.03 -6.73
CA PHE A 141 -12.97 -17.54 -8.11
C PHE A 141 -14.11 -18.11 -8.97
N ILE A 142 -14.36 -19.41 -8.93
CA ILE A 142 -15.42 -20.08 -9.70
C ILE A 142 -16.80 -19.54 -9.28
N PHE A 143 -17.04 -19.38 -7.98
CA PHE A 143 -18.28 -18.80 -7.47
C PHE A 143 -18.47 -17.35 -7.94
N GLY A 144 -17.42 -16.54 -7.80
CA GLY A 144 -17.44 -15.15 -8.26
C GLY A 144 -17.70 -15.03 -9.76
N PHE A 145 -17.03 -15.84 -10.58
CA PHE A 145 -17.24 -15.91 -12.02
C PHE A 145 -18.70 -16.29 -12.36
N SER A 146 -19.23 -17.30 -11.70
CA SER A 146 -20.62 -17.74 -11.92
C SER A 146 -21.63 -16.63 -11.54
N PHE A 147 -21.48 -16.01 -10.39
CA PHE A 147 -22.37 -14.93 -9.95
C PHE A 147 -22.26 -13.69 -10.83
N LEU A 148 -21.08 -13.38 -11.35
CA LEU A 148 -20.85 -12.30 -12.29
C LEU A 148 -21.71 -12.51 -13.56
N PHE A 149 -21.60 -13.66 -14.20
CA PHE A 149 -22.32 -13.90 -15.45
C PHE A 149 -23.82 -14.14 -15.23
N MET A 150 -24.23 -14.73 -14.12
CA MET A 150 -25.66 -14.77 -13.71
C MET A 150 -26.19 -13.36 -13.49
N GLY A 151 -25.48 -12.53 -12.74
CA GLY A 151 -25.84 -11.13 -12.49
C GLY A 151 -25.95 -10.33 -13.78
N LEU A 152 -24.98 -10.50 -14.71
CA LEU A 152 -24.98 -9.85 -16.03
C LEU A 152 -26.20 -10.30 -16.87
N SER A 153 -26.52 -11.59 -16.87
CA SER A 153 -27.70 -12.11 -17.59
C SER A 153 -29.01 -11.57 -17.02
N TYR A 154 -29.15 -11.59 -15.68
CA TYR A 154 -30.32 -10.99 -15.02
C TYR A 154 -30.40 -9.48 -15.26
N LEU A 155 -29.28 -8.78 -15.27
CA LEU A 155 -29.23 -7.34 -15.53
C LEU A 155 -29.73 -7.03 -16.96
N LYS A 156 -29.30 -7.82 -17.95
CA LYS A 156 -29.80 -7.71 -19.34
C LYS A 156 -31.31 -7.99 -19.45
N ASN A 157 -31.79 -9.02 -18.77
CA ASN A 157 -33.19 -9.45 -18.87
C ASN A 157 -34.17 -8.58 -18.07
N ASN A 158 -33.71 -7.91 -17.01
CA ASN A 158 -34.52 -7.03 -16.19
C ASN A 158 -34.37 -5.54 -16.55
N ALA A 159 -33.54 -5.23 -17.55
CA ALA A 159 -33.41 -3.87 -18.07
C ALA A 159 -34.72 -3.39 -18.69
N PRO A 160 -35.18 -2.14 -18.43
CA PRO A 160 -36.43 -1.62 -18.99
C PRO A 160 -36.34 -1.54 -20.52
N ASP A 161 -37.44 -1.91 -21.20
CA ASP A 161 -37.57 -1.68 -22.63
C ASP A 161 -38.08 -0.23 -22.84
N LEU A 162 -37.15 0.69 -23.11
CA LEU A 162 -37.48 2.10 -23.35
C LEU A 162 -38.33 2.33 -24.59
N SER A 163 -38.32 1.39 -25.54
CA SER A 163 -39.15 1.50 -26.75
C SER A 163 -40.65 1.48 -26.44
N GLN A 164 -41.02 0.91 -25.28
CA GLN A 164 -42.42 0.86 -24.79
C GLN A 164 -42.81 2.07 -23.91
N ASN A 165 -41.88 2.98 -23.62
CA ASN A 165 -42.12 4.17 -22.77
C ASN A 165 -41.62 5.45 -23.51
N PRO A 166 -42.48 6.04 -24.39
CA PRO A 166 -42.09 7.19 -25.22
C PRO A 166 -41.61 8.41 -24.39
N ASP A 167 -42.21 8.63 -23.23
CA ASP A 167 -41.85 9.79 -22.36
C ASP A 167 -40.44 9.64 -21.78
N MET A 168 -40.02 8.43 -21.38
CA MET A 168 -38.66 8.16 -20.94
C MET A 168 -37.66 8.24 -22.10
N LEU A 169 -38.06 7.80 -23.29
CA LEU A 169 -37.22 7.85 -24.47
C LEU A 169 -37.00 9.32 -24.90
N SER A 170 -38.04 10.17 -24.88
CA SER A 170 -37.88 11.60 -25.19
C SER A 170 -36.99 12.31 -24.19
N PHE A 171 -37.12 12.03 -22.88
CA PHE A 171 -36.24 12.57 -21.87
C PHE A 171 -34.76 12.20 -22.11
N VAL A 172 -34.47 10.95 -22.46
CA VAL A 172 -33.12 10.53 -22.81
C VAL A 172 -32.63 11.25 -24.07
N GLN A 173 -33.48 11.37 -25.10
CA GLN A 173 -33.15 12.04 -26.37
C GLN A 173 -32.81 13.52 -26.18
N ASP A 174 -33.49 14.24 -25.29
CA ASP A 174 -33.20 15.64 -25.01
C ASP A 174 -31.75 15.86 -24.54
N TYR A 175 -31.14 14.88 -23.86
CA TYR A 175 -29.75 14.95 -23.39
C TYR A 175 -28.75 14.25 -24.34
N THR A 176 -29.21 13.46 -25.30
CA THR A 176 -28.33 12.75 -26.25
C THR A 176 -28.10 13.53 -27.55
N ASP A 177 -28.98 14.50 -27.87
CA ASP A 177 -28.94 15.21 -29.16
C ASP A 177 -28.32 16.63 -29.07
N MET A 178 -27.66 16.97 -27.94
CA MET A 178 -27.00 18.27 -27.75
C MET A 178 -25.57 18.33 -28.36
N GLY A 179 -25.21 17.40 -29.23
CA GLY A 179 -23.91 17.35 -29.89
C GLY A 179 -22.74 17.17 -28.90
N PHE A 180 -21.71 18.05 -29.00
CA PHE A 180 -20.53 17.93 -28.15
C PHE A 180 -20.84 18.11 -26.63
N ILE A 181 -21.90 18.85 -26.30
CA ILE A 181 -22.34 19.04 -24.90
C ILE A 181 -22.83 17.71 -24.34
N SER A 182 -23.53 16.88 -25.10
CA SER A 182 -23.92 15.52 -24.68
C SER A 182 -22.69 14.66 -24.35
N ILE A 183 -21.62 14.75 -25.15
CA ILE A 183 -20.38 14.02 -24.88
C ILE A 183 -19.80 14.45 -23.54
N LEU A 184 -19.69 15.74 -23.25
CA LEU A 184 -19.18 16.25 -21.96
C LEU A 184 -20.07 15.85 -20.80
N LEU A 185 -21.40 15.89 -20.96
CA LEU A 185 -22.35 15.46 -19.95
C LEU A 185 -22.15 13.98 -19.62
N PHE A 186 -22.02 13.12 -20.63
CA PHE A 186 -21.83 11.69 -20.42
C PHE A 186 -20.44 11.34 -19.85
N VAL A 187 -19.40 12.09 -20.16
CA VAL A 187 -18.11 12.01 -19.44
C VAL A 187 -18.31 12.34 -17.96
N GLY A 188 -19.05 13.41 -17.64
CA GLY A 188 -19.38 13.78 -16.25
C GLY A 188 -20.17 12.68 -15.55
N ILE A 189 -21.22 12.14 -16.19
CA ILE A 189 -22.03 11.04 -15.65
C ILE A 189 -21.19 9.80 -15.39
N GLY A 190 -20.35 9.37 -16.34
CA GLY A 190 -19.44 8.24 -16.19
C GLY A 190 -18.45 8.42 -15.04
N THR A 191 -17.93 9.65 -14.88
CA THR A 191 -17.04 10.01 -13.77
C THR A 191 -17.75 9.86 -12.43
N VAL A 192 -18.89 10.50 -12.25
CA VAL A 192 -19.67 10.46 -11.00
C VAL A 192 -20.15 9.06 -10.67
N LEU A 193 -20.68 8.34 -11.67
CA LEU A 193 -21.15 6.96 -11.50
C LEU A 193 -20.03 6.07 -10.98
N THR A 194 -18.84 6.15 -11.60
CA THR A 194 -17.68 5.34 -11.20
C THR A 194 -17.14 5.74 -9.82
N MET A 195 -17.17 7.03 -9.47
CA MET A 195 -16.82 7.49 -8.12
C MET A 195 -17.75 6.93 -7.04
N ILE A 196 -19.05 6.84 -7.32
CA ILE A 196 -20.06 6.31 -6.38
C ILE A 196 -19.93 4.78 -6.26
N VAL A 197 -19.88 4.09 -7.39
CA VAL A 197 -19.85 2.61 -7.44
C VAL A 197 -18.47 2.07 -7.04
N GLN A 198 -17.40 2.85 -7.23
CA GLN A 198 -15.99 2.49 -6.98
C GLN A 198 -15.54 1.21 -7.70
N ALA A 199 -16.21 0.86 -8.81
CA ALA A 199 -15.95 -0.32 -9.61
C ALA A 199 -16.13 0.00 -11.09
N SER A 200 -15.02 0.25 -11.79
CA SER A 200 -15.03 0.55 -13.24
C SER A 200 -15.68 -0.54 -14.06
N ALA A 201 -15.41 -1.81 -13.76
CA ALA A 201 -16.05 -2.92 -14.48
C ALA A 201 -17.58 -2.93 -14.39
N ALA A 202 -18.15 -2.40 -13.29
CA ALA A 202 -19.60 -2.26 -13.14
C ALA A 202 -20.15 -1.14 -14.03
N THR A 203 -19.49 0.02 -14.05
CA THR A 203 -19.84 1.14 -14.94
C THR A 203 -19.75 0.69 -16.39
N MET A 204 -18.67 -0.04 -16.74
CA MET A 204 -18.51 -0.61 -18.07
C MET A 204 -19.65 -1.58 -18.44
N ALA A 205 -20.04 -2.48 -17.54
CA ALA A 205 -21.13 -3.42 -17.79
C ALA A 205 -22.48 -2.70 -18.01
N ILE A 206 -22.77 -1.68 -17.20
CA ILE A 206 -23.96 -0.84 -17.36
C ILE A 206 -23.93 -0.13 -18.71
N THR A 207 -22.80 0.49 -19.06
CA THR A 207 -22.60 1.17 -20.35
C THR A 207 -22.79 0.21 -21.54
N LEU A 208 -22.23 -1.00 -21.47
CA LEU A 208 -22.41 -2.04 -22.48
C LEU A 208 -23.88 -2.42 -22.67
N ILE A 209 -24.63 -2.57 -21.58
CA ILE A 209 -26.06 -2.91 -21.61
C ILE A 209 -26.87 -1.74 -22.20
N MET A 210 -26.60 -0.51 -21.80
CA MET A 210 -27.31 0.67 -22.33
C MET A 210 -27.10 0.81 -23.83
N CYS A 211 -25.89 0.60 -24.34
CA CYS A 211 -25.60 0.64 -25.75
C CYS A 211 -26.18 -0.58 -26.51
N ALA A 212 -26.10 -1.79 -25.96
CA ALA A 212 -26.64 -3.00 -26.56
C ALA A 212 -28.17 -2.98 -26.70
N ASN A 213 -28.85 -2.32 -25.75
CA ASN A 213 -30.31 -2.10 -25.80
C ASN A 213 -30.71 -0.87 -26.64
N GLY A 214 -29.75 -0.14 -27.21
CA GLY A 214 -30.01 1.03 -28.05
C GLY A 214 -30.50 2.26 -27.27
N TRP A 215 -30.30 2.31 -25.94
CA TRP A 215 -30.69 3.47 -25.13
C TRP A 215 -29.78 4.67 -25.38
N ILE A 216 -28.50 4.41 -25.63
CA ILE A 216 -27.50 5.42 -25.97
C ILE A 216 -26.69 4.94 -27.17
N SER A 217 -26.15 5.88 -27.94
CA SER A 217 -25.25 5.58 -29.06
C SER A 217 -23.90 5.06 -28.59
N PHE A 218 -23.11 4.47 -29.52
CA PHE A 218 -21.73 4.09 -29.25
C PHE A 218 -20.87 5.26 -28.79
N GLU A 219 -21.06 6.45 -29.38
CA GLU A 219 -20.30 7.69 -29.03
C GLU A 219 -20.56 8.11 -27.58
N LEU A 220 -21.83 8.07 -27.15
CA LEU A 220 -22.18 8.39 -25.75
C LEU A 220 -21.68 7.32 -24.77
N GLY A 221 -21.72 6.05 -25.18
CA GLY A 221 -21.08 4.96 -24.42
C GLY A 221 -19.56 5.15 -24.31
N ALA A 222 -18.90 5.57 -25.38
CA ALA A 222 -17.49 5.92 -25.38
C ALA A 222 -17.18 7.11 -24.44
N ALA A 223 -18.07 8.11 -24.40
CA ALA A 223 -17.97 9.23 -23.46
C ALA A 223 -18.10 8.78 -21.99
N LEU A 224 -19.04 7.86 -21.69
CA LEU A 224 -19.15 7.23 -20.35
C LEU A 224 -17.85 6.51 -19.97
N VAL A 225 -17.23 5.77 -20.90
CA VAL A 225 -15.96 5.06 -20.67
C VAL A 225 -14.81 6.03 -20.39
N LEU A 226 -14.76 7.18 -21.06
CA LEU A 226 -13.79 8.24 -20.73
C LEU A 226 -13.98 8.76 -19.30
N GLY A 227 -15.24 8.99 -18.91
CA GLY A 227 -15.59 9.39 -17.54
C GLY A 227 -15.23 8.33 -16.51
N GLU A 228 -15.46 7.06 -16.80
CA GLU A 228 -15.09 5.91 -15.97
C GLU A 228 -13.60 5.91 -15.62
N ASN A 229 -12.73 6.21 -16.58
CA ASN A 229 -11.28 6.26 -16.36
C ASN A 229 -10.90 7.38 -15.38
N ILE A 230 -11.56 8.55 -15.44
CA ILE A 230 -11.35 9.61 -14.43
C ILE A 230 -11.90 9.17 -13.07
N GLY A 231 -13.13 8.65 -13.01
CA GLY A 231 -13.81 8.26 -11.78
C GLY A 231 -13.06 7.19 -10.99
N THR A 232 -12.40 6.25 -11.69
CA THR A 232 -11.59 5.19 -11.06
C THR A 232 -10.44 5.74 -10.21
N THR A 233 -9.95 6.94 -10.51
CA THR A 233 -8.80 7.53 -9.79
C THR A 233 -9.12 7.90 -8.35
N ILE A 234 -10.42 8.05 -7.99
CA ILE A 234 -10.83 8.47 -6.65
C ILE A 234 -10.40 7.45 -5.57
N THR A 235 -10.44 6.16 -5.88
CA THR A 235 -10.07 5.09 -4.93
C THR A 235 -8.62 5.19 -4.49
N ALA A 236 -7.70 5.42 -5.42
CA ALA A 236 -6.29 5.60 -5.13
C ALA A 236 -6.04 6.90 -4.34
N ASN A 237 -6.75 7.99 -4.69
CA ASN A 237 -6.63 9.27 -3.99
C ASN A 237 -7.16 9.19 -2.56
N LEU A 238 -8.29 8.50 -2.32
CA LEU A 238 -8.81 8.26 -0.97
C LEU A 238 -7.85 7.41 -0.13
N ALA A 239 -7.30 6.34 -0.71
CA ALA A 239 -6.32 5.50 -0.03
C ALA A 239 -5.02 6.28 0.33
N ALA A 240 -4.64 7.26 -0.49
CA ALA A 240 -3.44 8.08 -0.28
C ALA A 240 -3.62 9.19 0.76
N LEU A 241 -4.86 9.50 1.21
CA LEU A 241 -5.11 10.61 2.16
C LEU A 241 -4.33 10.46 3.46
N THR A 242 -4.23 9.24 3.97
CA THR A 242 -3.49 8.90 5.20
C THR A 242 -2.03 8.56 4.93
N GLY A 243 -1.62 8.45 3.65
CA GLY A 243 -0.27 8.12 3.23
C GLY A 243 0.70 9.33 3.27
N ASN A 244 2.00 9.00 3.11
CA ASN A 244 3.05 9.99 3.01
C ASN A 244 2.96 10.84 1.72
N THR A 245 3.81 11.85 1.61
CA THR A 245 3.85 12.77 0.45
C THR A 245 4.04 12.04 -0.88
N GLN A 246 4.86 10.98 -0.92
CA GLN A 246 5.12 10.23 -2.14
C GLN A 246 3.90 9.39 -2.58
N ALA A 247 3.19 8.79 -1.63
CA ALA A 247 1.94 8.06 -1.87
C ALA A 247 0.85 8.98 -2.47
N ARG A 248 0.70 10.20 -1.90
CA ARG A 248 -0.23 11.22 -2.42
C ARG A 248 0.14 11.67 -3.83
N ARG A 249 1.43 11.85 -4.12
CA ARG A 249 1.94 12.17 -5.46
C ARG A 249 1.63 11.06 -6.47
N ALA A 250 1.81 9.79 -6.08
CA ALA A 250 1.50 8.65 -6.94
C ALA A 250 0.00 8.58 -7.27
N ALA A 251 -0.88 8.80 -6.30
CA ALA A 251 -2.32 8.85 -6.53
C ALA A 251 -2.75 10.05 -7.40
N LEU A 252 -2.15 11.22 -7.19
CA LEU A 252 -2.38 12.38 -8.04
C LEU A 252 -1.87 12.16 -9.48
N ALA A 253 -0.76 11.45 -9.66
CA ALA A 253 -0.25 11.10 -10.99
C ALA A 253 -1.24 10.23 -11.77
N HIS A 254 -1.96 9.33 -11.09
CA HIS A 254 -3.05 8.56 -11.69
C HIS A 254 -4.18 9.46 -12.23
N LEU A 255 -4.58 10.46 -11.45
CA LEU A 255 -5.60 11.43 -11.89
C LEU A 255 -5.09 12.26 -13.08
N VAL A 256 -3.88 12.82 -12.99
CA VAL A 256 -3.27 13.63 -14.07
C VAL A 256 -3.18 12.84 -15.37
N PHE A 257 -2.76 11.56 -15.30
CA PHE A 257 -2.68 10.67 -16.44
C PHE A 257 -4.04 10.47 -17.14
N ASN A 258 -5.10 10.19 -16.37
CA ASN A 258 -6.43 9.95 -16.92
C ASN A 258 -7.09 11.23 -17.45
N VAL A 259 -6.98 12.34 -16.72
CA VAL A 259 -7.52 13.65 -17.19
C VAL A 259 -6.85 14.09 -18.49
N PHE A 260 -5.53 13.98 -18.59
CA PHE A 260 -4.82 14.29 -19.84
C PHE A 260 -5.31 13.40 -20.98
N GLY A 261 -5.46 12.08 -20.72
CA GLY A 261 -5.97 11.12 -21.70
C GLY A 261 -7.35 11.52 -22.23
N VAL A 262 -8.27 11.86 -21.34
CA VAL A 262 -9.61 12.28 -21.71
C VAL A 262 -9.60 13.58 -22.53
N ILE A 263 -8.78 14.56 -22.16
CA ILE A 263 -8.70 15.83 -22.86
C ILE A 263 -8.27 15.65 -24.32
N TRP A 264 -7.18 14.90 -24.59
CA TRP A 264 -6.72 14.74 -25.98
C TRP A 264 -7.68 13.93 -26.82
N VAL A 265 -8.33 12.90 -26.24
CA VAL A 265 -9.35 12.12 -26.97
C VAL A 265 -10.58 12.96 -27.25
N LEU A 266 -11.03 13.82 -26.34
CA LEU A 266 -12.13 14.75 -26.60
C LEU A 266 -11.83 15.70 -27.77
N CYS A 267 -10.58 16.14 -27.94
CA CYS A 267 -10.15 16.94 -29.09
C CYS A 267 -10.21 16.17 -30.43
N LEU A 268 -10.05 14.85 -30.39
CA LEU A 268 -10.06 13.97 -31.55
C LEU A 268 -11.23 12.96 -31.53
N PHE A 269 -12.33 13.28 -30.84
CA PHE A 269 -13.36 12.33 -30.47
C PHE A 269 -13.99 11.63 -31.68
N THR A 270 -14.48 12.41 -32.63
CA THR A 270 -15.13 11.86 -33.83
C THR A 270 -14.19 10.98 -34.67
N PRO A 271 -13.00 11.44 -35.10
CA PRO A 271 -12.12 10.58 -35.89
C PRO A 271 -11.63 9.34 -35.11
N PHE A 272 -11.52 9.43 -33.78
CA PHE A 272 -11.10 8.29 -32.96
C PHE A 272 -12.22 7.24 -32.87
N THR A 273 -13.48 7.64 -32.65
CA THR A 273 -14.63 6.74 -32.58
C THR A 273 -14.93 6.10 -33.96
N GLU A 274 -14.81 6.87 -35.06
CA GLU A 274 -14.94 6.36 -36.41
C GLU A 274 -13.86 5.31 -36.73
N ALA A 275 -12.60 5.56 -36.38
CA ALA A 275 -11.51 4.62 -36.60
C ALA A 275 -11.73 3.29 -35.86
N VAL A 276 -12.19 3.36 -34.59
CA VAL A 276 -12.54 2.17 -33.80
C VAL A 276 -13.72 1.42 -34.41
N SER A 277 -14.77 2.14 -34.83
CA SER A 277 -15.92 1.52 -35.51
C SER A 277 -15.51 0.80 -36.78
N TRP A 278 -14.71 1.45 -37.63
CA TRP A 278 -14.17 0.86 -38.84
C TRP A 278 -13.37 -0.42 -38.57
N PHE A 279 -12.51 -0.39 -37.54
CA PHE A 279 -11.70 -1.54 -37.16
C PHE A 279 -12.57 -2.74 -36.75
N VAL A 280 -13.58 -2.53 -35.91
CA VAL A 280 -14.43 -3.61 -35.40
C VAL A 280 -15.31 -4.19 -36.53
N GLU A 281 -15.85 -3.34 -37.39
CA GLU A 281 -16.72 -3.75 -38.48
C GLU A 281 -15.96 -4.47 -39.62
N ASN A 282 -14.81 -3.92 -40.02
CA ASN A 282 -14.10 -4.40 -41.20
C ASN A 282 -13.00 -5.42 -40.90
N VAL A 283 -12.32 -5.30 -39.76
CA VAL A 283 -11.22 -6.22 -39.38
C VAL A 283 -11.74 -7.37 -38.53
N MET A 284 -12.59 -7.09 -37.51
CA MET A 284 -13.15 -8.14 -36.65
C MET A 284 -14.38 -8.83 -37.26
N GLY A 285 -15.02 -8.21 -38.29
CA GLY A 285 -16.11 -8.81 -39.05
C GLY A 285 -17.38 -9.10 -38.27
N THR A 286 -17.68 -8.33 -37.23
CA THR A 286 -18.81 -8.55 -36.31
C THR A 286 -20.10 -8.07 -36.97
N LYS A 287 -21.05 -8.99 -37.26
CA LYS A 287 -22.30 -8.70 -37.98
C LYS A 287 -23.50 -8.45 -37.08
N ASP A 288 -23.51 -9.00 -35.85
CA ASP A 288 -24.59 -8.79 -34.89
C ASP A 288 -24.48 -7.39 -34.28
N PRO A 289 -25.51 -6.53 -34.37
CA PRO A 289 -25.43 -5.14 -33.89
C PRO A 289 -25.11 -5.01 -32.39
N ALA A 290 -25.70 -5.84 -31.54
CA ALA A 290 -25.48 -5.79 -30.09
C ALA A 290 -24.06 -6.26 -29.72
N VAL A 291 -23.56 -7.29 -30.41
CA VAL A 291 -22.16 -7.75 -30.26
C VAL A 291 -21.19 -6.72 -30.83
N ALA A 292 -21.52 -6.11 -31.96
CA ALA A 292 -20.68 -5.10 -32.59
C ALA A 292 -20.49 -3.88 -31.69
N VAL A 293 -21.56 -3.36 -31.10
CA VAL A 293 -21.49 -2.21 -30.18
C VAL A 293 -20.68 -2.55 -28.94
N SER A 294 -20.87 -3.72 -28.33
CA SER A 294 -20.08 -4.13 -27.16
C SER A 294 -18.59 -4.29 -27.47
N PHE A 295 -18.26 -4.80 -28.65
CA PHE A 295 -16.87 -4.90 -29.14
C PHE A 295 -16.28 -3.52 -29.46
N LYS A 296 -17.05 -2.59 -30.04
CA LYS A 296 -16.63 -1.21 -30.28
C LYS A 296 -16.25 -0.51 -28.96
N LEU A 297 -17.06 -0.66 -27.91
CA LEU A 297 -16.76 -0.08 -26.59
C LEU A 297 -15.49 -0.69 -25.97
N SER A 298 -15.35 -2.02 -26.03
CA SER A 298 -14.14 -2.70 -25.53
C SER A 298 -12.89 -2.30 -26.31
N ALA A 299 -13.00 -2.20 -27.65
CA ALA A 299 -11.92 -1.73 -28.51
C ALA A 299 -11.58 -0.26 -28.25
N PHE A 300 -12.60 0.61 -28.11
CA PHE A 300 -12.40 2.02 -27.75
C PHE A 300 -11.64 2.15 -26.44
N HIS A 301 -12.08 1.45 -25.38
CA HIS A 301 -11.43 1.45 -24.08
C HIS A 301 -9.96 1.00 -24.18
N THR A 302 -9.69 -0.04 -24.94
CA THR A 302 -8.33 -0.56 -25.14
C THR A 302 -7.47 0.39 -25.96
N CYS A 303 -7.95 0.85 -27.11
CA CYS A 303 -7.21 1.78 -27.97
C CYS A 303 -6.91 3.10 -27.24
N PHE A 304 -7.90 3.64 -26.52
CA PHE A 304 -7.72 4.83 -25.68
C PHE A 304 -6.58 4.66 -24.68
N ASN A 305 -6.61 3.60 -23.86
CA ASN A 305 -5.60 3.39 -22.82
C ASN A 305 -4.22 3.09 -23.41
N ILE A 306 -4.13 2.30 -24.49
CA ILE A 306 -2.87 2.02 -25.18
C ILE A 306 -2.28 3.32 -25.76
N CYS A 307 -3.07 4.10 -26.51
CA CYS A 307 -2.61 5.37 -27.08
C CYS A 307 -2.16 6.35 -26.01
N ASN A 308 -2.95 6.48 -24.93
CA ASN A 308 -2.59 7.35 -23.80
C ASN A 308 -1.26 6.95 -23.15
N VAL A 309 -1.05 5.64 -22.94
CA VAL A 309 0.22 5.12 -22.41
C VAL A 309 1.37 5.35 -23.38
N LEU A 310 1.19 5.06 -24.68
CA LEU A 310 2.23 5.27 -25.70
C LEU A 310 2.68 6.74 -25.80
N ILE A 311 1.74 7.67 -25.61
CA ILE A 311 2.05 9.11 -25.56
C ILE A 311 2.79 9.45 -24.25
N LEU A 312 2.23 9.09 -23.10
CA LEU A 312 2.67 9.60 -21.80
C LEU A 312 3.86 8.85 -21.17
N ILE A 313 4.18 7.63 -21.62
CA ILE A 313 5.31 6.87 -21.06
C ILE A 313 6.67 7.59 -21.26
N TRP A 314 6.76 8.41 -22.29
CA TRP A 314 7.93 9.25 -22.55
C TRP A 314 7.99 10.49 -21.64
N PHE A 315 6.83 10.90 -21.11
CA PHE A 315 6.65 12.09 -20.27
C PHE A 315 6.51 11.79 -18.77
N VAL A 316 6.87 10.58 -18.32
CA VAL A 316 6.83 10.20 -16.88
C VAL A 316 7.51 11.23 -15.99
N LYS A 317 8.70 11.71 -16.38
CA LYS A 317 9.42 12.75 -15.62
C LYS A 317 8.67 14.09 -15.59
N PHE A 318 7.90 14.42 -16.61
CA PHE A 318 7.07 15.62 -16.62
C PHE A 318 5.89 15.46 -15.65
N ILE A 319 5.20 14.32 -15.67
CA ILE A 319 4.12 14.01 -14.70
C ILE A 319 4.68 14.06 -13.28
N GLU A 320 5.83 13.43 -13.03
CA GLU A 320 6.52 13.46 -11.74
C GLU A 320 6.80 14.89 -11.26
N ARG A 321 7.36 15.76 -12.12
CA ARG A 321 7.60 17.16 -11.80
C ARG A 321 6.30 17.91 -11.49
N THR A 322 5.26 17.67 -12.26
CA THR A 322 3.95 18.31 -12.09
C THR A 322 3.35 17.95 -10.72
N VAL A 323 3.31 16.67 -10.36
CA VAL A 323 2.75 16.25 -9.06
C VAL A 323 3.62 16.69 -7.88
N CYS A 324 4.95 16.75 -8.05
CA CYS A 324 5.86 17.30 -7.06
C CYS A 324 5.66 18.80 -6.84
N ALA A 325 5.34 19.55 -7.89
CA ALA A 325 5.03 20.98 -7.78
C ALA A 325 3.67 21.22 -7.08
N ILE A 326 2.66 20.38 -7.36
CA ILE A 326 1.33 20.48 -6.74
C ILE A 326 1.37 20.06 -5.25
N ILE A 327 2.14 19.03 -4.92
CA ILE A 327 2.30 18.52 -3.55
C ILE A 327 3.78 18.67 -3.16
N PRO A 328 4.21 19.83 -2.63
CA PRO A 328 5.58 20.04 -2.20
C PRO A 328 5.92 19.13 -1.01
N MET A 329 7.19 18.74 -0.91
CA MET A 329 7.68 18.06 0.28
C MET A 329 7.83 19.10 1.39
N LYS A 330 7.07 18.96 2.47
CA LYS A 330 7.36 19.70 3.70
C LYS A 330 8.48 18.97 4.40
N GLU A 331 9.55 19.66 4.78
CA GLU A 331 10.50 19.15 5.78
C GLU A 331 9.70 18.90 7.06
N GLN A 332 9.48 17.62 7.39
CA GLN A 332 8.79 17.25 8.61
C GLN A 332 9.84 17.17 9.71
N ASP A 333 10.03 18.28 10.41
CA ASP A 333 10.60 18.27 11.74
C ASP A 333 9.67 17.51 12.69
N GLU A 334 10.24 16.54 13.40
CA GLU A 334 9.87 15.98 14.71
C GLU A 334 8.37 15.86 15.06
N GLU A 335 7.46 15.78 14.07
CA GLU A 335 6.07 15.43 14.34
C GLU A 335 5.92 13.90 14.43
N TYR A 336 5.29 13.45 15.54
CA TYR A 336 4.86 12.08 15.70
C TYR A 336 3.88 11.70 14.57
N ARG A 337 4.30 10.88 13.63
CA ARG A 337 3.46 10.16 12.67
C ARG A 337 4.19 8.92 12.18
N LEU A 338 3.51 7.79 12.22
CA LEU A 338 3.97 6.61 11.49
C LEU A 338 4.07 6.96 10.00
N ARG A 339 5.22 6.65 9.38
CA ARG A 339 5.49 7.04 7.98
C ARG A 339 5.01 6.03 6.96
N PHE A 340 5.05 4.75 7.31
CA PHE A 340 4.79 3.64 6.42
C PHE A 340 3.47 2.93 6.70
N ILE A 341 2.98 2.96 7.93
CA ILE A 341 1.69 2.42 8.33
C ILE A 341 0.62 3.49 8.11
N SER A 342 -0.28 3.26 7.15
CA SER A 342 -1.44 4.12 6.90
C SER A 342 -2.70 3.48 7.51
N GLY A 343 -3.41 4.21 8.38
CA GLY A 343 -4.58 3.73 9.13
C GLY A 343 -5.82 3.35 8.31
N GLY A 344 -5.71 3.25 6.98
CA GLY A 344 -6.89 3.15 6.13
C GLY A 344 -7.14 1.84 5.39
N MET A 345 -6.15 1.06 4.99
CA MET A 345 -6.38 -0.14 4.18
C MET A 345 -5.28 -1.18 4.31
N LEU A 346 -5.62 -2.29 4.94
CA LEU A 346 -4.87 -3.55 4.92
C LEU A 346 -5.18 -4.24 3.58
N SER A 347 -4.42 -3.95 2.53
CA SER A 347 -4.70 -4.51 1.20
C SER A 347 -4.34 -5.99 1.09
N THR A 348 -3.21 -6.39 1.70
CA THR A 348 -2.80 -7.79 1.89
C THR A 348 -1.95 -7.91 3.14
N ALA A 349 -1.95 -9.08 3.79
CA ALA A 349 -1.19 -9.32 5.01
C ALA A 349 0.32 -9.15 4.79
N GLU A 350 0.84 -9.62 3.66
CA GLU A 350 2.26 -9.53 3.31
C GLU A 350 2.71 -8.08 3.13
N LEU A 351 1.88 -7.24 2.51
CA LEU A 351 2.16 -5.82 2.37
C LEU A 351 2.15 -5.11 3.72
N SER A 352 1.21 -5.47 4.58
CA SER A 352 1.10 -4.92 5.93
C SER A 352 2.32 -5.27 6.80
N ILE A 353 2.82 -6.50 6.72
CA ILE A 353 4.05 -6.95 7.37
C ILE A 353 5.26 -6.12 6.87
N LEU A 354 5.32 -5.87 5.58
CA LEU A 354 6.41 -5.09 5.00
C LEU A 354 6.37 -3.61 5.41
N GLN A 355 5.17 -3.02 5.51
CA GLN A 355 5.00 -1.67 6.04
C GLN A 355 5.44 -1.59 7.50
N ALA A 356 5.05 -2.57 8.32
CA ALA A 356 5.49 -2.67 9.70
C ALA A 356 7.02 -2.82 9.82
N SER A 357 7.66 -3.66 8.97
CA SER A 357 9.13 -3.80 8.95
C SER A 357 9.84 -2.47 8.69
N LYS A 358 9.33 -1.66 7.75
CA LYS A 358 9.91 -0.33 7.47
C LYS A 358 9.70 0.66 8.62
N GLU A 359 8.57 0.57 9.31
CA GLU A 359 8.30 1.40 10.47
C GLU A 359 9.18 1.01 11.66
N ILE A 360 9.43 -0.29 11.88
CA ILE A 360 10.34 -0.81 12.91
C ILE A 360 11.77 -0.36 12.64
N HIS A 361 12.22 -0.42 11.38
CA HIS A 361 13.54 0.11 11.01
C HIS A 361 13.66 1.62 11.34
N LEU A 362 12.65 2.41 10.96
CA LEU A 362 12.63 3.84 11.30
C LEU A 362 12.59 4.08 12.82
N PHE A 363 11.92 3.21 13.57
CA PHE A 363 11.87 3.26 15.02
C PHE A 363 13.26 3.01 15.63
N ALA A 364 13.98 1.99 15.16
CA ALA A 364 15.36 1.72 15.55
C ALA A 364 16.31 2.89 15.24
N GLU A 365 16.19 3.52 14.06
CA GLU A 365 16.97 4.73 13.73
C GLU A 365 16.66 5.90 14.67
N ARG A 366 15.41 6.06 15.09
CA ARG A 366 15.00 7.13 16.02
C ARG A 366 15.57 6.90 17.41
N THR A 367 15.57 5.68 17.93
CA THR A 367 16.16 5.37 19.25
C THR A 367 17.67 5.56 19.23
N ARG A 368 18.38 5.20 18.15
CA ARG A 368 19.81 5.53 18.03
C ARG A 368 20.05 7.05 18.03
N ARG A 369 19.21 7.83 17.34
CA ARG A 369 19.30 9.30 17.36
C ARG A 369 19.05 9.85 18.76
N MET A 370 18.13 9.26 19.51
CA MET A 370 17.89 9.61 20.92
C MET A 370 19.13 9.33 21.78
N PHE A 371 19.81 8.20 21.57
CA PHE A 371 21.07 7.89 22.24
C PHE A 371 22.16 8.92 21.89
N GLY A 372 22.27 9.36 20.64
CA GLY A 372 23.19 10.46 20.26
C GLY A 372 22.89 11.76 21.02
N MET A 373 21.61 12.12 21.22
CA MET A 373 21.26 13.28 22.05
C MET A 373 21.67 13.09 23.53
N VAL A 374 21.64 11.87 24.05
CA VAL A 374 22.13 11.56 25.41
C VAL A 374 23.65 11.74 25.50
N GLN A 375 24.40 11.35 24.47
CA GLN A 375 25.84 11.63 24.38
C GLN A 375 26.12 13.14 24.39
N ASP A 376 25.32 13.93 23.64
CA ASP A 376 25.43 15.39 23.61
C ASP A 376 25.17 16.01 24.98
N LEU A 377 24.20 15.48 25.77
CA LEU A 377 23.90 15.95 27.12
C LEU A 377 25.13 15.89 28.07
N LEU A 378 25.95 14.86 27.93
CA LEU A 378 27.15 14.67 28.77
C LEU A 378 28.16 15.81 28.59
N HIS A 379 28.18 16.43 27.38
CA HIS A 379 29.12 17.49 27.02
C HIS A 379 28.55 18.89 27.06
N THR A 380 27.24 19.04 27.24
CA THR A 380 26.57 20.34 27.20
C THR A 380 26.79 21.11 28.48
N GLU A 381 27.62 22.16 28.45
CA GLU A 381 27.96 22.98 29.62
C GLU A 381 26.85 23.98 29.99
N LYS A 382 26.21 24.62 29.00
CA LYS A 382 25.22 25.68 29.22
C LYS A 382 23.87 25.11 29.62
N ASP A 383 23.27 25.64 30.69
CA ASP A 383 21.98 25.17 31.21
C ASP A 383 20.84 25.29 30.20
N ASP A 384 20.77 26.39 29.46
CA ASP A 384 19.70 26.58 28.44
C ASP A 384 19.79 25.56 27.32
N ASP A 385 20.99 25.21 26.86
CA ASP A 385 21.20 24.24 25.80
C ASP A 385 20.98 22.81 26.32
N PHE A 386 21.43 22.52 27.57
CA PHE A 386 21.14 21.27 28.24
C PHE A 386 19.63 21.01 28.36
N ASN A 387 18.88 21.99 28.87
CA ASN A 387 17.43 21.86 29.03
C ASN A 387 16.70 21.65 27.70
N LYS A 388 17.17 22.27 26.62
CA LYS A 388 16.62 22.04 25.28
C LYS A 388 16.84 20.60 24.82
N VAL A 389 18.07 20.08 24.95
CA VAL A 389 18.38 18.70 24.54
C VAL A 389 17.65 17.70 25.44
N PHE A 390 17.61 17.93 26.75
CA PHE A 390 16.88 17.08 27.70
C PHE A 390 15.38 17.00 27.37
N SER A 391 14.73 18.15 27.11
CA SER A 391 13.32 18.18 26.69
C SER A 391 13.09 17.49 25.35
N ARG A 392 14.08 17.49 24.45
CA ARG A 392 14.00 16.71 23.20
C ARG A 392 14.08 15.21 23.46
N VAL A 393 14.95 14.75 24.35
CA VAL A 393 15.04 13.34 24.75
C VAL A 393 13.71 12.88 25.35
N GLU A 394 13.11 13.66 26.27
CA GLU A 394 11.79 13.38 26.86
C GLU A 394 10.68 13.31 25.78
N LYS A 395 10.71 14.21 24.79
CA LYS A 395 9.77 14.15 23.66
C LYS A 395 9.96 12.89 22.81
N TYR A 396 11.21 12.44 22.62
CA TYR A 396 11.50 11.23 21.85
C TYR A 396 11.06 9.95 22.57
N GLU A 397 11.14 9.91 23.90
CA GLU A 397 10.60 8.81 24.70
C GLU A 397 9.08 8.71 24.51
N ASN A 398 8.32 9.79 24.68
CA ASN A 398 6.88 9.81 24.42
C ASN A 398 6.51 9.41 22.96
N ILE A 399 7.36 9.72 22.00
CA ILE A 399 7.21 9.26 20.61
C ILE A 399 7.48 7.75 20.53
N SER A 400 8.47 7.24 21.25
CA SER A 400 8.83 5.82 21.33
C SER A 400 7.66 4.97 21.81
N ASP A 401 7.05 5.33 22.94
CA ASP A 401 5.87 4.68 23.52
C ASP A 401 4.70 4.64 22.55
N SER A 402 4.45 5.78 21.89
CA SER A 402 3.36 5.88 20.93
C SER A 402 3.63 5.02 19.69
N MET A 403 4.88 4.93 19.22
CA MET A 403 5.26 4.09 18.09
C MET A 403 5.11 2.60 18.43
N GLU A 404 5.57 2.18 19.61
CA GLU A 404 5.36 0.80 20.07
C GLU A 404 3.88 0.44 20.01
N LEU A 405 3.02 1.23 20.66
CA LEU A 405 1.59 0.96 20.76
C LEU A 405 0.92 0.90 19.38
N GLU A 406 1.22 1.85 18.49
CA GLU A 406 0.58 1.91 17.18
C GLU A 406 1.07 0.80 16.24
N ILE A 407 2.36 0.48 16.24
CA ILE A 407 2.90 -0.63 15.44
C ILE A 407 2.35 -1.97 15.95
N ALA A 408 2.31 -2.17 17.28
CA ALA A 408 1.76 -3.38 17.88
C ALA A 408 0.27 -3.56 17.56
N ASN A 409 -0.54 -2.49 17.67
CA ASN A 409 -1.96 -2.51 17.30
C ASN A 409 -2.15 -2.84 15.81
N TYR A 410 -1.33 -2.27 14.94
CA TYR A 410 -1.37 -2.56 13.51
C TYR A 410 -1.05 -4.03 13.22
N LEU A 411 0.03 -4.57 13.80
CA LEU A 411 0.41 -5.98 13.65
C LEU A 411 -0.65 -6.94 14.18
N ASN A 412 -1.31 -6.59 15.29
CA ASN A 412 -2.42 -7.36 15.84
C ASN A 412 -3.62 -7.38 14.88
N GLN A 413 -4.00 -6.24 14.29
CA GLN A 413 -5.05 -6.18 13.27
C GLN A 413 -4.71 -7.02 12.03
N VAL A 414 -3.44 -6.98 11.57
CA VAL A 414 -2.96 -7.84 10.48
C VAL A 414 -3.09 -9.31 10.85
N SER A 415 -2.87 -9.67 12.13
CA SER A 415 -2.93 -11.05 12.62
C SER A 415 -4.33 -11.67 12.60
N GLU A 416 -5.39 -10.85 12.61
CA GLU A 416 -6.78 -11.31 12.51
C GLU A 416 -7.14 -11.84 11.11
N GLY A 417 -6.32 -11.50 10.09
CA GLY A 417 -6.49 -11.96 8.73
C GLY A 417 -6.08 -13.43 8.52
N ARG A 418 -6.31 -13.93 7.30
CA ARG A 418 -5.82 -15.24 6.88
C ARG A 418 -4.34 -15.17 6.56
N LEU A 419 -3.50 -15.64 7.48
CA LEU A 419 -2.06 -15.60 7.38
C LEU A 419 -1.46 -16.99 7.08
N SER A 420 -0.35 -17.00 6.34
CA SER A 420 0.54 -18.16 6.28
C SER A 420 1.20 -18.42 7.63
N SER A 421 1.70 -19.64 7.86
CA SER A 421 2.47 -19.95 9.08
C SER A 421 3.73 -19.09 9.18
N GLU A 422 4.34 -18.75 8.05
CA GLU A 422 5.50 -17.89 7.96
C GLU A 422 5.17 -16.44 8.37
N SER A 423 4.08 -15.88 7.84
CA SER A 423 3.62 -14.52 8.20
C SER A 423 3.29 -14.39 9.69
N LYS A 424 2.74 -15.44 10.31
CA LYS A 424 2.49 -15.48 11.76
C LYS A 424 3.77 -15.43 12.59
N LEU A 425 4.81 -16.13 12.14
CA LEU A 425 6.13 -16.10 12.79
C LEU A 425 6.76 -14.71 12.66
N GLN A 426 6.69 -14.10 11.48
CA GLN A 426 7.20 -12.75 11.24
C GLN A 426 6.51 -11.73 12.14
N ILE A 427 5.18 -11.75 12.27
CA ILE A 427 4.45 -10.84 13.15
C ILE A 427 4.87 -10.99 14.61
N ARG A 428 5.07 -12.23 15.08
CA ARG A 428 5.54 -12.46 16.46
C ARG A 428 6.94 -11.90 16.71
N ALA A 429 7.84 -12.10 15.76
CA ALA A 429 9.19 -11.54 15.84
C ALA A 429 9.15 -10.01 15.86
N MET A 430 8.39 -9.39 14.96
CA MET A 430 8.21 -7.95 14.88
C MET A 430 7.60 -7.34 16.16
N LEU A 431 6.63 -8.01 16.79
CA LEU A 431 6.08 -7.57 18.07
C LEU A 431 7.14 -7.58 19.17
N ARG A 432 8.02 -8.60 19.21
CA ARG A 432 9.16 -8.64 20.14
C ARG A 432 10.17 -7.53 19.82
N GLU A 433 10.54 -7.36 18.54
CA GLU A 433 11.44 -6.26 18.11
C GLU A 433 10.94 -4.90 18.59
N VAL A 434 9.66 -4.61 18.41
CA VAL A 434 9.05 -3.31 18.76
C VAL A 434 9.15 -3.04 20.26
N THR A 435 8.84 -4.02 21.10
CA THR A 435 8.92 -3.89 22.57
C THR A 435 10.38 -3.73 23.04
N GLU A 436 11.33 -4.47 22.45
CA GLU A 436 12.74 -4.32 22.83
C GLU A 436 13.34 -2.97 22.36
N ILE A 437 12.90 -2.44 21.21
CA ILE A 437 13.32 -1.11 20.73
C ILE A 437 12.75 0.02 21.61
N GLU A 438 11.54 -0.12 22.12
CA GLU A 438 10.97 0.79 23.10
C GLU A 438 11.81 0.79 24.38
N SER A 439 12.18 -0.38 24.90
CA SER A 439 13.03 -0.52 26.10
C SER A 439 14.41 0.13 25.91
N ILE A 440 14.94 0.18 24.67
CA ILE A 440 16.13 0.99 24.33
C ILE A 440 15.83 2.49 24.51
N GLY A 441 14.65 2.95 24.09
CA GLY A 441 14.20 4.32 24.27
C GLY A 441 14.11 4.71 25.73
N ASP A 442 13.49 3.88 26.56
CA ASP A 442 13.39 4.03 28.02
C ASP A 442 14.76 4.14 28.67
N SER A 443 15.69 3.26 28.32
CA SER A 443 17.06 3.30 28.82
C SER A 443 17.80 4.59 28.41
N CYS A 444 17.59 5.09 27.19
CA CYS A 444 18.11 6.39 26.78
C CYS A 444 17.58 7.52 27.67
N TYR A 445 16.30 7.51 28.01
CA TYR A 445 15.72 8.49 28.92
C TYR A 445 16.25 8.35 30.37
N ASN A 446 16.43 7.13 30.87
CA ASN A 446 17.04 6.86 32.16
C ASN A 446 18.49 7.39 32.24
N LEU A 447 19.28 7.19 31.18
CA LEU A 447 20.61 7.79 31.06
C LEU A 447 20.55 9.32 31.15
N ALA A 448 19.67 9.97 30.40
CA ALA A 448 19.49 11.41 30.42
C ALA A 448 19.11 11.90 31.83
N ARG A 449 18.20 11.20 32.52
CA ARG A 449 17.82 11.51 33.92
C ARG A 449 18.98 11.37 34.87
N THR A 450 19.82 10.35 34.72
CA THR A 450 21.02 10.15 35.56
C THR A 450 22.04 11.26 35.36
N ILE A 451 22.28 11.66 34.09
CA ILE A 451 23.15 12.79 33.73
C ILE A 451 22.60 14.09 34.35
N ASN A 452 21.28 14.32 34.26
CA ASN A 452 20.63 15.49 34.86
C ASN A 452 20.75 15.51 36.38
N ARG A 453 20.56 14.38 37.07
CA ARG A 453 20.75 14.27 38.52
C ARG A 453 22.19 14.58 38.93
N LYS A 454 23.17 14.01 38.19
CA LYS A 454 24.60 14.30 38.43
C LYS A 454 24.88 15.81 38.26
N ARG A 455 24.34 16.46 37.21
CA ARG A 455 24.51 17.89 36.97
C ARG A 455 23.99 18.77 38.11
N GLN A 456 22.94 18.35 38.82
CA GLN A 456 22.39 19.06 39.97
C GLN A 456 23.29 18.99 41.21
N THR A 457 24.30 18.13 41.21
CA THR A 457 25.33 18.10 42.23
C THR A 457 26.41 19.15 41.90
N ASN A 458 27.05 19.72 42.90
CA ASN A 458 28.17 20.65 42.70
C ASN A 458 29.50 19.93 42.42
N GLN A 459 29.45 18.64 42.04
CA GLN A 459 30.63 17.80 41.78
C GLN A 459 30.65 17.37 40.34
N ASP A 460 31.84 17.08 39.82
CA ASP A 460 32.03 16.60 38.46
C ASP A 460 32.79 15.27 38.42
N PHE A 461 32.62 14.54 37.31
CA PHE A 461 33.40 13.32 37.04
C PHE A 461 34.87 13.67 36.86
N THR A 462 35.73 12.75 37.24
CA THR A 462 37.16 12.83 36.91
C THR A 462 37.37 12.62 35.40
N GLU A 463 38.49 13.13 34.89
CA GLU A 463 38.85 12.93 33.46
C GLU A 463 38.83 11.44 33.08
N LYS A 464 39.33 10.58 33.95
CA LYS A 464 39.32 9.12 33.76
C LYS A 464 37.90 8.52 33.68
N GLN A 465 36.96 9.01 34.53
CA GLN A 465 35.56 8.58 34.48
C GLN A 465 34.90 9.02 33.17
N TYR A 466 35.19 10.23 32.71
CA TYR A 466 34.69 10.68 31.37
C TYR A 466 35.24 9.82 30.25
N GLU A 467 36.54 9.48 30.23
CA GLU A 467 37.12 8.59 29.25
C GLU A 467 36.41 7.22 29.20
N HIS A 468 36.16 6.64 30.38
CA HIS A 468 35.47 5.36 30.50
C HIS A 468 34.02 5.44 30.02
N ILE A 469 33.27 6.50 30.37
CA ILE A 469 31.90 6.71 29.94
C ILE A 469 31.86 6.85 28.41
N HIS A 470 32.77 7.63 27.83
CA HIS A 470 32.86 7.81 26.39
C HIS A 470 33.11 6.50 25.66
N PHE A 471 34.04 5.69 26.13
CA PHE A 471 34.35 4.41 25.53
C PHE A 471 33.17 3.46 25.63
N MET A 472 32.49 3.40 26.78
CA MET A 472 31.27 2.59 26.94
C MET A 472 30.16 3.05 26.00
N MET A 473 29.87 4.37 25.95
CA MET A 473 28.84 4.92 25.06
C MET A 473 29.16 4.66 23.58
N LYS A 474 30.45 4.68 23.20
CA LYS A 474 30.88 4.34 21.83
C LYS A 474 30.56 2.87 21.51
N LEU A 475 30.90 1.94 22.41
CA LEU A 475 30.57 0.52 22.22
C LEU A 475 29.07 0.30 22.09
N THR A 476 28.28 1.01 22.89
CA THR A 476 26.81 0.96 22.85
C THR A 476 26.28 1.53 21.53
N ASP A 477 26.83 2.64 21.01
CA ASP A 477 26.43 3.19 19.70
C ASP A 477 26.80 2.25 18.56
N ASP A 478 28.01 1.62 18.60
CA ASP A 478 28.42 0.62 17.63
C ASP A 478 27.46 -0.60 17.63
N ALA A 479 26.95 -0.99 18.80
CA ALA A 479 25.96 -2.06 18.95
C ALA A 479 24.60 -1.65 18.37
N LEU A 480 24.12 -0.41 18.65
CA LEU A 480 22.89 0.14 18.07
C LEU A 480 22.98 0.25 16.54
N GLU A 481 24.11 0.67 15.99
CA GLU A 481 24.34 0.70 14.55
C GLU A 481 24.24 -0.69 13.94
N GLN A 482 24.86 -1.68 14.57
CA GLN A 482 24.83 -3.06 14.10
C GLN A 482 23.41 -3.66 14.16
N MET A 483 22.61 -3.34 15.19
CA MET A 483 21.21 -3.72 15.30
C MET A 483 20.40 -3.20 14.11
N ILE A 484 20.58 -1.93 13.74
CA ILE A 484 19.87 -1.32 12.60
C ILE A 484 20.18 -2.08 11.31
N VAL A 485 21.45 -2.46 11.07
CA VAL A 485 21.85 -3.26 9.90
C VAL A 485 21.12 -4.61 9.86
N VAL A 486 20.98 -5.28 11.01
CA VAL A 486 20.28 -6.58 11.10
C VAL A 486 18.77 -6.42 10.86
N VAL A 487 18.14 -5.38 11.44
CA VAL A 487 16.72 -5.09 11.24
C VAL A 487 16.40 -4.70 9.80
N GLU A 488 17.32 -3.99 9.11
CA GLU A 488 17.15 -3.62 7.70
C GLU A 488 17.25 -4.82 6.76
N HIS A 489 18.18 -5.74 7.03
CA HIS A 489 18.49 -6.89 6.17
C HIS A 489 18.41 -8.24 6.90
N PRO A 490 17.23 -8.63 7.42
CA PRO A 490 17.12 -9.89 8.17
C PRO A 490 17.51 -11.13 7.36
N GLU A 491 17.49 -11.07 6.02
CA GLU A 491 17.94 -12.15 5.14
C GLU A 491 19.45 -12.39 5.12
N HIS A 492 20.29 -11.43 5.53
CA HIS A 492 21.77 -11.52 5.49
C HIS A 492 22.38 -11.72 6.88
N ALA A 493 21.56 -11.90 7.91
CA ALA A 493 21.89 -11.76 9.32
C ALA A 493 22.99 -12.67 9.91
N GLY A 494 23.47 -13.73 9.24
CA GLY A 494 24.35 -14.71 9.91
C GLY A 494 25.67 -14.14 10.48
N ALA A 495 26.42 -13.36 9.69
CA ALA A 495 27.67 -12.74 10.13
C ALA A 495 27.40 -11.50 11.02
N ASP A 496 26.33 -10.77 10.72
CA ASP A 496 25.93 -9.55 11.42
C ASP A 496 25.40 -9.83 12.81
N VAL A 497 24.68 -10.92 13.01
CA VAL A 497 24.23 -11.42 14.33
C VAL A 497 25.42 -11.74 15.24
N ASN A 498 26.43 -12.46 14.73
CA ASN A 498 27.63 -12.77 15.51
C ASN A 498 28.40 -11.49 15.93
N LYS A 499 28.41 -10.47 15.08
CA LYS A 499 29.03 -9.19 15.41
C LYS A 499 28.29 -8.49 16.55
N SER A 500 26.94 -8.55 16.59
CA SER A 500 26.14 -7.99 17.68
C SER A 500 26.44 -8.70 19.01
N PHE A 501 26.53 -10.02 19.02
CA PHE A 501 26.92 -10.79 20.22
C PHE A 501 28.35 -10.46 20.69
N ASN A 502 29.28 -10.24 19.78
CA ASN A 502 30.64 -9.86 20.15
C ASN A 502 30.69 -8.48 20.81
N LEU A 503 29.95 -7.50 20.29
CA LEU A 503 29.83 -6.16 20.87
C LEU A 503 29.20 -6.20 22.26
N GLU A 504 28.13 -6.96 22.46
CA GLU A 504 27.49 -7.15 23.76
C GLU A 504 28.45 -7.77 24.77
N ASN A 505 29.16 -8.82 24.40
CA ASN A 505 30.19 -9.42 25.25
C ASN A 505 31.31 -8.42 25.61
N GLU A 506 31.71 -7.54 24.70
CA GLU A 506 32.69 -6.49 24.98
C GLU A 506 32.15 -5.46 25.98
N ILE A 507 30.90 -5.02 25.82
CA ILE A 507 30.18 -4.14 26.74
C ILE A 507 30.14 -4.76 28.14
N ASN A 508 29.72 -6.02 28.25
CA ASN A 508 29.63 -6.75 29.52
C ASN A 508 30.97 -6.90 30.22
N ASN A 509 32.02 -7.25 29.48
CA ASN A 509 33.35 -7.38 30.01
C ASN A 509 33.88 -6.04 30.51
N TYR A 510 33.67 -4.97 29.74
CA TYR A 510 34.11 -3.64 30.10
C TYR A 510 33.35 -3.12 31.34
N ARG A 511 32.02 -3.29 31.40
CA ARG A 511 31.24 -2.96 32.59
C ARG A 511 31.77 -3.67 33.86
N ASN A 512 32.09 -4.98 33.77
CA ASN A 512 32.61 -5.74 34.88
C ASN A 512 34.00 -5.24 35.35
N GLN A 513 34.85 -4.86 34.40
CA GLN A 513 36.15 -4.24 34.71
C GLN A 513 35.97 -2.90 35.44
N LEU A 514 35.10 -2.02 34.91
CA LEU A 514 34.83 -0.72 35.50
C LEU A 514 34.19 -0.80 36.89
N LYS A 515 33.30 -1.78 37.10
CA LYS A 515 32.68 -2.05 38.41
C LYS A 515 33.72 -2.38 39.46
N ASN A 516 34.66 -3.25 39.15
CA ASN A 516 35.75 -3.62 40.06
C ASN A 516 36.66 -2.42 40.34
N GLN A 517 36.99 -1.64 39.30
CA GLN A 517 37.83 -0.45 39.44
C GLN A 517 37.15 0.63 40.30
N ASN A 518 35.85 0.88 40.10
CA ASN A 518 35.08 1.86 40.87
C ASN A 518 35.11 1.56 42.37
N ILE A 519 35.01 0.29 42.77
CA ILE A 519 35.13 -0.12 44.19
C ILE A 519 36.49 0.27 44.75
N LEU A 520 37.57 0.07 44.01
CA LEU A 520 38.93 0.43 44.45
C LEU A 520 39.11 1.94 44.51
N ASP A 521 38.63 2.68 43.49
CA ASP A 521 38.80 4.13 43.41
C ASP A 521 38.00 4.85 44.50
N VAL A 522 36.77 4.40 44.83
CA VAL A 522 36.00 4.92 45.99
C VAL A 522 36.69 4.64 47.33
N ASN A 523 37.22 3.42 47.53
CA ASN A 523 37.95 3.06 48.73
C ASN A 523 39.24 3.89 48.91
N ASN A 524 39.90 4.21 47.80
CA ASN A 524 41.10 5.05 47.77
C ASN A 524 40.78 6.55 47.88
N LYS A 525 39.50 6.95 47.91
CA LYS A 525 39.02 8.33 47.93
C LYS A 525 39.45 9.17 46.73
N GLU A 526 39.55 8.54 45.56
CA GLU A 526 39.79 9.25 44.27
C GLU A 526 38.59 10.15 43.92
N TYR A 527 37.39 9.75 44.34
CA TYR A 527 36.14 10.51 44.27
C TYR A 527 35.13 10.01 45.31
N ASP A 528 34.07 10.82 45.54
CA ASP A 528 33.03 10.50 46.52
C ASP A 528 32.20 9.29 46.09
N TYR A 529 31.64 8.57 47.08
CA TYR A 529 30.74 7.46 46.89
C TYR A 529 29.55 7.81 45.94
N GLN A 530 28.97 9.01 46.12
CA GLN A 530 27.85 9.47 45.30
C GLN A 530 28.23 9.61 43.82
N MET A 531 29.42 10.12 43.51
CA MET A 531 29.94 10.21 42.16
C MET A 531 30.20 8.81 41.57
N GLY A 532 30.71 7.88 42.39
CA GLY A 532 30.86 6.48 42.01
C GLY A 532 29.53 5.80 41.65
N VAL A 533 28.44 6.16 42.34
CA VAL A 533 27.09 5.66 42.02
C VAL A 533 26.60 6.19 40.68
N TYR A 534 26.61 7.51 40.44
CA TYR A 534 26.20 8.09 39.16
C TYR A 534 27.01 7.54 37.97
N TYR A 535 28.32 7.40 38.18
CA TYR A 535 29.22 6.81 37.20
C TYR A 535 28.78 5.38 36.83
N MET A 536 28.56 4.53 37.84
CA MET A 536 28.15 3.13 37.62
C MET A 536 26.74 3.00 37.13
N ASP A 537 25.82 3.90 37.46
CA ASP A 537 24.47 3.93 36.93
C ASP A 537 24.50 4.18 35.41
N ILE A 538 25.35 5.12 34.93
CA ILE A 538 25.54 5.36 33.48
C ILE A 538 26.12 4.12 32.78
N ILE A 539 27.17 3.51 33.38
CA ILE A 539 27.81 2.32 32.82
C ILE A 539 26.85 1.11 32.75
N ALA A 540 26.05 0.92 33.82
CA ALA A 540 25.09 -0.18 33.89
C ALA A 540 23.92 0.00 32.91
N GLU A 541 23.44 1.23 32.73
CA GLU A 541 22.38 1.50 31.76
C GLU A 541 22.85 1.32 30.30
N CYS A 542 24.13 1.65 30.01
CA CYS A 542 24.71 1.33 28.71
C CYS A 542 24.83 -0.17 28.44
N GLU A 543 25.12 -0.97 29.47
CA GLU A 543 25.13 -2.44 29.34
C GLU A 543 23.72 -2.99 29.14
N GLN A 544 22.72 -2.48 29.84
CA GLN A 544 21.33 -2.87 29.66
C GLN A 544 20.82 -2.55 28.25
N LEU A 545 21.25 -1.42 27.66
CA LEU A 545 21.03 -1.12 26.26
C LEU A 545 21.63 -2.19 25.34
N GLY A 546 22.83 -2.67 25.64
CA GLY A 546 23.48 -3.78 24.91
C GLY A 546 22.64 -5.07 24.95
N ASP A 547 22.06 -5.40 26.10
CA ASP A 547 21.17 -6.57 26.25
C ASP A 547 19.90 -6.42 25.41
N TYR A 548 19.24 -5.26 25.39
CA TYR A 548 18.09 -5.00 24.55
C TYR A 548 18.44 -5.06 23.06
N VAL A 549 19.59 -4.55 22.64
CA VAL A 549 20.09 -4.64 21.27
C VAL A 549 20.18 -6.10 20.83
N VAL A 550 20.74 -6.99 21.66
CA VAL A 550 20.84 -8.42 21.37
C VAL A 550 19.45 -9.06 21.27
N ASN A 551 18.52 -8.70 22.15
CA ASN A 551 17.16 -9.20 22.11
C ASN A 551 16.44 -8.84 20.78
N VAL A 552 16.63 -7.60 20.28
CA VAL A 552 16.12 -7.21 18.95
C VAL A 552 16.74 -8.05 17.85
N VAL A 553 18.06 -8.24 17.88
CA VAL A 553 18.82 -9.02 16.88
C VAL A 553 18.38 -10.49 16.88
N GLU A 554 18.17 -11.10 18.05
CA GLU A 554 17.63 -12.44 18.18
C GLU A 554 16.22 -12.55 17.60
N ALA A 555 15.32 -11.60 17.93
CA ALA A 555 13.97 -11.59 17.41
C ALA A 555 13.95 -11.52 15.89
N SER A 556 14.82 -10.70 15.27
CA SER A 556 14.99 -10.62 13.81
C SER A 556 15.55 -11.92 13.20
N SER A 557 16.42 -12.64 13.93
CA SER A 557 17.08 -13.86 13.43
C SER A 557 16.20 -15.12 13.58
N ASP A 558 15.33 -15.21 14.57
CA ASP A 558 14.39 -16.33 14.82
C ASP A 558 13.49 -16.66 13.62
N ILE A 559 13.31 -15.67 12.72
CA ILE A 559 12.57 -15.83 11.46
C ILE A 559 13.30 -16.82 10.52
N LYS A 560 14.60 -17.00 10.62
CA LYS A 560 15.45 -17.79 9.72
C LYS A 560 15.60 -19.25 10.10
N GLU A 561 15.84 -19.56 11.37
CA GLU A 561 16.07 -20.94 11.79
C GLU A 561 14.88 -21.86 11.51
N LYS A 562 13.66 -21.33 11.58
CA LYS A 562 12.42 -22.04 11.26
C LYS A 562 12.05 -22.08 9.78
N LYS A 563 12.75 -21.33 8.91
CA LYS A 563 12.64 -21.45 7.44
C LYS A 563 13.51 -22.59 6.87
N ALA A 564 14.57 -22.96 7.59
CA ALA A 564 15.52 -23.99 7.17
C ALA A 564 15.15 -25.40 7.66
N SER A 565 14.23 -25.52 8.62
CA SER A 565 13.62 -26.76 9.10
C SER A 565 12.24 -27.01 8.45
#